data_9944eaf28dcc5ec893d7e53b979b5ff3
#
_entry.id   9944eaf28dcc5ec893d7e53b979b5ff3
#
_cell.length_a   1.000
_cell.length_b   1.000
_cell.length_c   1.000
_cell.angle_alpha   90.00
_cell.angle_beta   90.00
_cell.angle_gamma   90.00
#
_symmetry.space_group_name_H-M   'P 1'
#
loop_
_entity.id
_entity.type
_entity.pdbx_description
1 polymer ?
#
loop_
_entity_poly.entity_id
_entity_poly.type
_entity_poly.pdbx_seq_one_letter_code
_entity_poly.pdbx_strand_id
1 'polypeptide(L)'
;GTPTWFGFGQLNLSHDEIMAIGKQTGIIHFVAGFIIPLIGLSFITSWQEIRKNIGFIYIAILSCTIPYVILAQVNEEFPSLVAGAIGLLISVFAANHGIGLSKEYPKDPNAEKPSFGAVAKALAPLGMLIGMLVVTRIKQIGLKGLMTSTEPWFAFSLPGLSDITVTESLT
;
A
#
# COMPACT_ATOMS: atom_id res chain seq x y z
N GLY A 1 -6.01 2.36 -6.85
CA GLY A 1 -4.59 2.14 -7.11
C GLY A 1 -4.26 2.05 -8.58
N THR A 2 -2.98 1.98 -8.92
CA THR A 2 -2.47 1.96 -10.30
C THR A 2 -3.22 1.02 -11.25
N PRO A 3 -3.60 -0.24 -10.87
CA PRO A 3 -4.37 -1.12 -11.76
C PRO A 3 -5.73 -0.56 -12.18
N THR A 4 -6.35 0.24 -11.35
CA THR A 4 -7.66 0.86 -11.63
C THR A 4 -7.56 1.87 -12.77
N TRP A 5 -6.41 2.56 -12.88
CA TRP A 5 -6.12 3.52 -13.93
C TRP A 5 -6.09 2.90 -15.31
N PHE A 6 -5.48 1.73 -15.44
CA PHE A 6 -5.46 1.00 -16.70
C PHE A 6 -6.86 0.59 -17.14
N GLY A 7 -7.74 0.22 -16.17
CA GLY A 7 -9.14 -0.08 -16.47
C GLY A 7 -9.97 1.13 -16.89
N PHE A 8 -9.65 2.31 -16.36
CA PHE A 8 -10.39 3.55 -16.67
C PHE A 8 -9.79 4.38 -17.81
N GLY A 9 -8.60 4.02 -18.32
CA GLY A 9 -7.90 4.77 -19.36
C GLY A 9 -8.72 4.96 -20.64
N GLN A 10 -9.64 4.02 -20.95
CA GLN A 10 -10.52 4.12 -22.11
C GLN A 10 -11.77 4.97 -21.89
N LEU A 11 -12.06 5.38 -20.64
CA LEU A 11 -13.29 6.10 -20.30
C LEU A 11 -13.15 7.62 -20.42
N ASN A 12 -11.96 8.12 -20.76
CA ASN A 12 -11.67 9.57 -20.92
C ASN A 12 -12.20 10.40 -19.73
N LEU A 13 -12.03 9.90 -18.50
CA LEU A 13 -12.49 10.57 -17.30
C LEU A 13 -11.69 11.86 -17.06
N SER A 14 -12.39 12.91 -16.69
CA SER A 14 -11.75 14.13 -16.23
C SER A 14 -11.02 13.93 -14.89
N HIS A 15 -10.05 14.80 -14.59
CA HIS A 15 -9.32 14.75 -13.31
C HIS A 15 -10.26 14.79 -12.11
N ASP A 16 -11.34 15.58 -12.17
CA ASP A 16 -12.31 15.72 -11.08
C ASP A 16 -13.12 14.43 -10.84
N GLU A 17 -13.50 13.73 -11.91
CA GLU A 17 -14.19 12.44 -11.83
C GLU A 17 -13.27 11.37 -11.23
N ILE A 18 -12.02 11.36 -11.62
CA ILE A 18 -10.99 10.50 -11.09
C ILE A 18 -10.81 10.72 -9.58
N MET A 19 -10.68 11.99 -9.17
CA MET A 19 -10.56 12.35 -7.76
C MET A 19 -11.82 11.99 -6.97
N ALA A 20 -13.00 12.13 -7.55
CA ALA A 20 -14.26 11.71 -6.92
C ALA A 20 -14.30 10.20 -6.68
N ILE A 21 -13.87 9.39 -7.65
CA ILE A 21 -13.75 7.94 -7.52
C ILE A 21 -12.74 7.58 -6.42
N GLY A 22 -11.59 8.25 -6.41
CA GLY A 22 -10.55 8.06 -5.39
C GLY A 22 -11.06 8.31 -3.97
N LYS A 23 -11.82 9.39 -3.79
CA LYS A 23 -12.45 9.75 -2.50
C LYS A 23 -13.46 8.71 -2.04
N GLN A 24 -14.35 8.29 -2.92
CA GLN A 24 -15.35 7.24 -2.60
C GLN A 24 -14.69 5.92 -2.27
N THR A 25 -13.69 5.52 -3.05
CA THR A 25 -12.91 4.31 -2.80
C THR A 25 -12.19 4.38 -1.45
N GLY A 26 -11.67 5.56 -1.09
CA GLY A 26 -11.06 5.79 0.22
C GLY A 26 -12.01 5.53 1.38
N ILE A 27 -13.25 6.00 1.29
CA ILE A 27 -14.29 5.77 2.31
C ILE A 27 -14.67 4.29 2.38
N ILE A 28 -14.86 3.63 1.24
CA ILE A 28 -15.16 2.20 1.21
C ILE A 28 -14.05 1.38 1.86
N HIS A 29 -12.79 1.67 1.54
CA HIS A 29 -11.65 1.01 2.16
C HIS A 29 -11.55 1.29 3.67
N PHE A 30 -11.90 2.49 4.11
CA PHE A 30 -11.97 2.82 5.53
C PHE A 30 -12.96 1.92 6.26
N VAL A 31 -14.20 1.82 5.76
CA VAL A 31 -15.23 0.94 6.35
C VAL A 31 -14.81 -0.52 6.29
N ALA A 32 -14.35 -1.00 5.14
CA ALA A 32 -13.87 -2.37 4.96
C ALA A 32 -12.69 -2.70 5.88
N GLY A 33 -11.82 -1.72 6.15
CA GLY A 33 -10.68 -1.85 7.04
C GLY A 33 -11.03 -2.20 8.49
N PHE A 34 -12.24 -1.93 8.95
CA PHE A 34 -12.71 -2.35 10.28
C PHE A 34 -13.16 -3.81 10.32
N ILE A 35 -13.62 -4.35 9.22
CA ILE A 35 -14.27 -5.67 9.17
C ILE A 35 -13.29 -6.74 8.65
N ILE A 36 -12.65 -6.47 7.52
CA ILE A 36 -11.81 -7.46 6.83
C ILE A 36 -10.66 -7.99 7.68
N PRO A 37 -9.86 -7.15 8.41
CA PRO A 37 -8.79 -7.65 9.24
C PRO A 37 -9.28 -8.54 10.39
N LEU A 38 -10.43 -8.24 10.98
CA LEU A 38 -11.01 -9.06 12.03
C LEU A 38 -11.44 -10.45 11.51
N ILE A 39 -12.05 -10.49 10.34
CA ILE A 39 -12.37 -11.75 9.66
C ILE A 39 -11.09 -12.52 9.35
N GLY A 40 -10.09 -11.86 8.77
CA GLY A 40 -8.80 -12.47 8.46
C GLY A 40 -8.11 -13.07 9.69
N LEU A 41 -8.09 -12.34 10.81
CA LEU A 41 -7.54 -12.82 12.07
C LEU A 41 -8.31 -14.02 12.65
N SER A 42 -9.63 -14.10 12.45
CA SER A 42 -10.44 -15.21 12.95
C SER A 42 -10.09 -16.56 12.32
N PHE A 43 -9.44 -16.58 11.16
CA PHE A 43 -8.91 -17.80 10.54
C PHE A 43 -7.58 -18.29 11.15
N ILE A 44 -6.84 -17.39 11.80
CA ILE A 44 -5.48 -17.67 12.29
C ILE A 44 -5.48 -17.84 13.80
N THR A 45 -6.35 -17.12 14.50
CA THR A 45 -6.40 -17.12 15.97
C THR A 45 -7.82 -17.22 16.50
N SER A 46 -7.94 -17.57 17.80
CA SER A 46 -9.25 -17.70 18.44
C SER A 46 -9.91 -16.32 18.64
N TRP A 47 -11.24 -16.32 18.64
CA TRP A 47 -12.01 -15.10 18.90
C TRP A 47 -11.75 -14.49 20.28
N GLN A 48 -11.37 -15.34 21.26
CA GLN A 48 -10.99 -14.88 22.58
C GLN A 48 -9.70 -14.04 22.54
N GLU A 49 -8.70 -14.48 21.79
CA GLU A 49 -7.44 -13.74 21.61
C GLU A 49 -7.63 -12.43 20.86
N ILE A 50 -8.50 -12.43 19.83
CA ILE A 50 -8.87 -11.20 19.12
C ILE A 50 -9.48 -10.19 20.09
N ARG A 51 -10.42 -10.61 20.93
CA ARG A 51 -11.08 -9.73 21.90
C ARG A 51 -10.12 -9.20 22.95
N LYS A 52 -9.17 -10.02 23.43
CA LYS A 52 -8.13 -9.58 24.38
C LYS A 52 -7.22 -8.50 23.79
N ASN A 53 -6.92 -8.57 22.52
CA ASN A 53 -6.01 -7.67 21.82
C ASN A 53 -6.71 -6.66 20.90
N ILE A 54 -8.03 -6.50 21.07
CA ILE A 54 -8.85 -5.65 20.19
C ILE A 54 -8.35 -4.21 20.13
N GLY A 55 -7.81 -3.70 21.24
CA GLY A 55 -7.23 -2.36 21.32
C GLY A 55 -6.06 -2.18 20.35
N PHE A 56 -5.12 -3.12 20.34
CA PHE A 56 -3.98 -3.11 19.42
C PHE A 56 -4.42 -3.25 17.98
N ILE A 57 -5.38 -4.15 17.71
CA ILE A 57 -5.91 -4.37 16.36
C ILE A 57 -6.50 -3.08 15.80
N TYR A 58 -7.30 -2.35 16.57
CA TYR A 58 -7.85 -1.08 16.12
C TYR A 58 -6.82 0.03 16.01
N ILE A 59 -5.81 0.08 16.87
CA ILE A 59 -4.69 1.00 16.71
C ILE A 59 -3.99 0.74 15.36
N ALA A 60 -3.71 -0.50 15.05
CA ALA A 60 -3.07 -0.87 13.78
C ALA A 60 -3.95 -0.53 12.57
N ILE A 61 -5.25 -0.83 12.63
CA ILE A 61 -6.21 -0.50 11.57
C ILE A 61 -6.28 1.03 11.37
N LEU A 62 -6.50 1.78 12.43
CA LEU A 62 -6.68 3.24 12.36
C LEU A 62 -5.41 3.95 11.92
N SER A 63 -4.25 3.47 12.35
CA SER A 63 -2.96 4.04 11.95
C SER A 63 -2.68 3.91 10.44
N CYS A 64 -3.29 2.92 9.77
CA CYS A 64 -3.24 2.77 8.32
C CYS A 64 -4.40 3.50 7.63
N THR A 65 -5.63 3.32 8.11
CA THR A 65 -6.83 3.76 7.38
C THR A 65 -7.05 5.26 7.46
N ILE A 66 -6.74 5.92 8.58
CA ILE A 66 -6.90 7.37 8.71
C ILE A 66 -5.97 8.13 7.76
N PRO A 67 -4.63 7.89 7.75
CA PRO A 67 -3.75 8.52 6.78
C PRO A 67 -4.15 8.20 5.33
N TYR A 68 -4.62 6.98 5.07
CA TYR A 68 -5.08 6.58 3.75
C TYR A 68 -6.24 7.45 3.26
N VAL A 69 -7.28 7.64 4.07
CA VAL A 69 -8.44 8.46 3.70
C VAL A 69 -8.04 9.92 3.49
N ILE A 70 -7.19 10.47 4.36
CA ILE A 70 -6.72 11.86 4.24
C ILE A 70 -5.93 12.03 2.93
N LEU A 71 -4.99 11.14 2.65
CA LEU A 71 -4.17 11.22 1.45
C LEU A 71 -4.98 10.98 0.17
N ALA A 72 -6.01 10.13 0.22
CA ALA A 72 -6.91 9.88 -0.91
C ALA A 72 -7.76 11.12 -1.29
N GLN A 73 -7.85 12.14 -0.42
CA GLN A 73 -8.50 13.40 -0.76
C GLN A 73 -7.62 14.30 -1.64
N VAL A 74 -6.32 14.07 -1.64
CA VAL A 74 -5.32 14.95 -2.25
C VAL A 74 -4.60 14.28 -3.43
N ASN A 75 -4.44 12.95 -3.35
CA ASN A 75 -3.69 12.19 -4.34
C ASN A 75 -4.29 10.80 -4.51
N GLU A 76 -4.33 10.34 -5.74
CA GLU A 76 -4.88 9.02 -6.09
C GLU A 76 -3.84 7.90 -6.18
N GLU A 77 -2.56 8.25 -6.32
CA GLU A 77 -1.52 7.28 -6.64
C GLU A 77 -0.88 6.66 -5.40
N PHE A 78 -0.57 7.47 -4.39
CA PHE A 78 0.28 7.08 -3.25
C PHE A 78 -0.42 6.84 -1.90
N PRO A 79 -1.73 7.02 -1.72
CA PRO A 79 -2.36 6.96 -0.40
C PRO A 79 -2.07 5.66 0.33
N SER A 80 -2.17 4.52 -0.35
CA SER A 80 -1.96 3.21 0.25
C SER A 80 -0.52 2.95 0.68
N LEU A 81 0.45 3.41 -0.11
CA LEU A 81 1.86 3.21 0.16
C LEU A 81 2.30 4.02 1.39
N VAL A 82 1.98 5.31 1.39
CA VAL A 82 2.36 6.23 2.48
C VAL A 82 1.60 5.87 3.76
N ALA A 83 0.30 5.62 3.66
CA ALA A 83 -0.51 5.21 4.81
C ALA A 83 -0.06 3.87 5.40
N GLY A 84 0.31 2.91 4.55
CA GLY A 84 0.88 1.63 4.99
C GLY A 84 2.20 1.80 5.72
N ALA A 85 3.09 2.67 5.25
CA ALA A 85 4.34 2.98 5.93
C ALA A 85 4.12 3.65 7.29
N ILE A 86 3.23 4.65 7.36
CA ILE A 86 2.85 5.32 8.62
C ILE A 86 2.24 4.29 9.59
N GLY A 87 1.29 3.49 9.11
CA GLY A 87 0.62 2.48 9.92
C GLY A 87 1.58 1.43 10.46
N LEU A 88 2.54 0.98 9.65
CA LEU A 88 3.58 0.05 10.10
C LEU A 88 4.42 0.65 11.22
N LEU A 89 4.89 1.88 11.07
CA LEU A 89 5.70 2.56 12.10
C LEU A 89 4.93 2.71 13.43
N ILE A 90 3.67 3.17 13.35
CA ILE A 90 2.82 3.33 14.53
C ILE A 90 2.53 1.96 15.19
N SER A 91 2.22 0.94 14.38
CA SER A 91 1.93 -0.40 14.89
C SER A 91 3.13 -1.04 15.57
N VAL A 92 4.33 -0.91 14.98
CA VAL A 92 5.57 -1.39 15.59
C VAL A 92 5.87 -0.64 16.90
N PHE A 93 5.69 0.69 16.90
CA PHE A 93 5.84 1.49 18.11
C PHE A 93 4.86 1.04 19.21
N ALA A 94 3.58 0.90 18.88
CA ALA A 94 2.54 0.46 19.82
C ALA A 94 2.83 -0.95 20.36
N ALA A 95 3.24 -1.88 19.50
CA ALA A 95 3.61 -3.24 19.90
C ALA A 95 4.80 -3.25 20.88
N ASN A 96 5.85 -2.48 20.57
CA ASN A 96 7.04 -2.39 21.45
C ASN A 96 6.74 -1.83 22.83
N HIS A 97 5.74 -0.95 22.93
CA HIS A 97 5.31 -0.36 24.21
C HIS A 97 4.14 -1.12 24.85
N GLY A 98 3.66 -2.20 24.24
CA GLY A 98 2.53 -2.99 24.76
C GLY A 98 1.19 -2.25 24.73
N ILE A 99 1.06 -1.20 23.88
CA ILE A 99 -0.15 -0.38 23.82
C ILE A 99 -1.27 -1.19 23.15
N GLY A 100 -2.36 -1.40 23.88
CA GLY A 100 -3.53 -2.16 23.39
C GLY A 100 -3.34 -3.68 23.37
N LEU A 101 -2.18 -4.20 23.77
CA LEU A 101 -1.92 -5.63 23.90
C LEU A 101 -2.33 -6.15 25.28
N SER A 102 -2.81 -7.39 25.31
CA SER A 102 -3.10 -8.10 26.56
C SER A 102 -1.81 -8.31 27.36
N LYS A 103 -1.90 -8.09 28.70
CA LYS A 103 -0.78 -8.33 29.63
C LYS A 103 -0.42 -9.81 29.76
N GLU A 104 -1.27 -10.71 29.32
CA GLU A 104 -1.05 -12.17 29.38
C GLU A 104 -0.07 -12.70 28.32
N TYR A 105 0.37 -11.85 27.39
CA TYR A 105 1.45 -12.26 26.49
C TYR A 105 2.77 -12.27 27.26
N PRO A 106 3.31 -13.46 27.57
CA PRO A 106 4.62 -13.53 28.20
C PRO A 106 5.60 -12.94 27.19
N LYS A 107 6.18 -11.79 27.55
CA LYS A 107 7.39 -11.35 26.85
C LYS A 107 8.40 -12.47 27.09
N ASP A 108 8.71 -13.22 26.05
CA ASP A 108 9.80 -14.18 26.12
C ASP A 108 11.04 -13.40 26.61
N PRO A 109 11.52 -13.67 27.81
CA PRO A 109 12.68 -12.95 28.36
C PRO A 109 13.94 -13.19 27.52
N ASN A 110 13.95 -14.23 26.68
CA ASN A 110 15.04 -14.60 25.79
C ASN A 110 14.79 -14.13 24.33
N ALA A 111 13.65 -13.48 24.05
CA ALA A 111 13.42 -12.91 22.73
C ALA A 111 14.44 -11.78 22.49
N GLU A 112 15.48 -12.07 21.72
CA GLU A 112 16.41 -11.08 21.25
C GLU A 112 15.65 -10.03 20.44
N LYS A 113 15.71 -8.78 20.86
CA LYS A 113 15.17 -7.68 20.05
C LYS A 113 15.95 -7.66 18.73
N PRO A 114 15.25 -7.72 17.60
CA PRO A 114 15.95 -7.71 16.33
C PRO A 114 16.82 -6.45 16.26
N SER A 115 18.08 -6.62 15.85
CA SER A 115 18.97 -5.50 15.66
C SER A 115 18.42 -4.57 14.57
N PHE A 116 18.74 -3.28 14.64
CA PHE A 116 18.35 -2.33 13.60
C PHE A 116 18.76 -2.82 12.20
N GLY A 117 19.93 -3.43 12.09
CA GLY A 117 20.39 -4.01 10.83
C GLY A 117 19.53 -5.15 10.30
N ALA A 118 19.03 -6.03 11.20
CA ALA A 118 18.12 -7.12 10.82
C ALA A 118 16.77 -6.57 10.32
N VAL A 119 16.22 -5.57 11.01
CA VAL A 119 14.98 -4.89 10.61
C VAL A 119 15.16 -4.16 9.28
N ALA A 120 16.23 -3.40 9.12
CA ALA A 120 16.55 -2.71 7.88
C ALA A 120 16.70 -3.68 6.71
N LYS A 121 17.38 -4.82 6.91
CA LYS A 121 17.53 -5.86 5.89
C LYS A 121 16.17 -6.49 5.52
N ALA A 122 15.31 -6.74 6.49
CA ALA A 122 13.96 -7.28 6.24
C ALA A 122 13.07 -6.28 5.48
N LEU A 123 13.22 -4.98 5.75
CA LEU A 123 12.47 -3.91 5.09
C LEU A 123 13.11 -3.42 3.78
N ALA A 124 14.33 -3.84 3.47
CA ALA A 124 15.07 -3.40 2.28
C ALA A 124 14.30 -3.63 0.96
N PRO A 125 13.64 -4.78 0.72
CA PRO A 125 12.87 -4.98 -0.51
C PRO A 125 11.72 -3.97 -0.65
N LEU A 126 11.02 -3.69 0.45
CA LEU A 126 9.93 -2.71 0.47
C LEU A 126 10.49 -1.29 0.26
N GLY A 127 11.58 -0.93 0.92
CA GLY A 127 12.26 0.35 0.76
C GLY A 127 12.77 0.55 -0.68
N MET A 128 13.30 -0.48 -1.29
CA MET A 128 13.77 -0.46 -2.68
C MET A 128 12.59 -0.25 -3.65
N LEU A 129 11.48 -0.94 -3.44
CA LEU A 129 10.27 -0.79 -4.24
C LEU A 129 9.70 0.63 -4.12
N ILE A 130 9.60 1.16 -2.90
CA ILE A 130 9.15 2.54 -2.65
C ILE A 130 10.11 3.53 -3.33
N GLY A 131 11.41 3.36 -3.15
CA GLY A 131 12.43 4.21 -3.76
C GLY A 131 12.32 4.21 -5.28
N MET A 132 12.16 3.05 -5.89
CA MET A 132 11.99 2.93 -7.34
C MET A 132 10.72 3.62 -7.83
N LEU A 133 9.59 3.45 -7.12
CA LEU A 133 8.34 4.13 -7.44
C LEU A 133 8.48 5.65 -7.35
N VAL A 134 9.12 6.17 -6.31
CA VAL A 134 9.36 7.61 -6.14
C VAL A 134 10.24 8.13 -7.28
N VAL A 135 11.35 7.46 -7.57
CA VAL A 135 12.29 7.86 -8.64
C VAL A 135 11.61 7.89 -10.00
N THR A 136 10.78 6.90 -10.32
CA THR A 136 10.07 6.86 -11.62
C THR A 136 9.02 7.97 -11.75
N ARG A 137 8.56 8.55 -10.63
CA ARG A 137 7.54 9.61 -10.62
C ARG A 137 8.11 11.03 -10.58
N ILE A 138 9.39 11.19 -10.31
CA ILE A 138 10.03 12.50 -10.33
C ILE A 138 10.13 12.98 -11.78
N LYS A 139 9.34 14.00 -12.14
CA LYS A 139 9.30 14.58 -13.49
C LYS A 139 10.66 15.07 -13.98
N GLN A 140 11.51 15.56 -13.07
CA GLN A 140 12.84 16.07 -13.38
C GLN A 140 13.83 15.01 -13.87
N ILE A 141 13.62 13.74 -13.50
CA ILE A 141 14.47 12.63 -13.94
C ILE A 141 14.11 12.18 -15.37
N GLY A 142 12.92 12.57 -15.87
CA GLY A 142 12.50 12.26 -17.25
C GLY A 142 12.20 10.77 -17.50
N LEU A 143 12.30 9.91 -16.47
CA LEU A 143 12.07 8.46 -16.61
C LEU A 143 10.66 8.16 -17.12
N LYS A 144 9.66 8.93 -16.68
CA LYS A 144 8.29 8.78 -17.19
C LYS A 144 8.23 9.02 -18.70
N GLY A 145 8.89 10.08 -19.20
CA GLY A 145 8.98 10.38 -20.62
C GLY A 145 9.72 9.29 -21.41
N LEU A 146 10.76 8.71 -20.81
CA LEU A 146 11.52 7.62 -21.42
C LEU A 146 10.69 6.32 -21.51
N MET A 147 9.90 6.03 -20.48
CA MET A 147 9.04 4.82 -20.43
C MET A 147 7.76 4.94 -21.24
N THR A 148 7.30 6.17 -21.50
CA THR A 148 6.09 6.46 -22.30
C THR A 148 6.43 6.95 -23.70
N SER A 149 7.72 7.02 -24.10
CA SER A 149 8.11 7.36 -25.45
C SER A 149 7.63 6.28 -26.43
N THR A 150 7.00 6.73 -27.50
CA THR A 150 6.48 5.86 -28.59
C THR A 150 7.59 5.20 -29.40
N GLU A 151 8.84 5.65 -29.24
CA GLU A 151 10.00 4.99 -29.85
C GLU A 151 10.66 4.10 -28.78
N PRO A 152 10.45 2.78 -28.85
CA PRO A 152 11.14 1.88 -27.95
C PRO A 152 12.63 1.90 -28.31
N TRP A 153 13.46 2.30 -27.35
CA TRP A 153 14.93 2.18 -27.47
C TRP A 153 15.38 0.72 -27.62
N PHE A 154 14.42 -0.18 -27.39
CA PHE A 154 14.60 -1.60 -27.48
C PHE A 154 13.27 -2.25 -27.90
N ALA A 155 13.20 -2.69 -29.16
CA ALA A 155 12.07 -3.42 -29.69
C ALA A 155 12.53 -4.79 -30.18
N PHE A 156 11.91 -5.84 -29.67
CA PHE A 156 12.04 -7.14 -30.33
C PHE A 156 10.66 -7.61 -30.79
N SER A 157 10.57 -8.06 -32.02
CA SER A 157 9.37 -8.60 -32.59
C SER A 157 9.30 -10.11 -32.35
N LEU A 158 8.24 -10.56 -31.70
CA LEU A 158 7.92 -11.98 -31.63
C LEU A 158 7.14 -12.38 -32.87
N PRO A 159 7.62 -13.36 -33.64
CA PRO A 159 6.87 -13.84 -34.81
C PRO A 159 5.50 -14.38 -34.37
N GLY A 160 4.42 -13.86 -34.94
CA GLY A 160 3.04 -14.23 -34.64
C GLY A 160 2.32 -13.34 -33.60
N LEU A 161 3.00 -12.34 -33.01
CA LEU A 161 2.38 -11.38 -32.10
C LEU A 161 2.32 -9.96 -32.68
N SER A 162 2.66 -9.78 -33.95
CA SER A 162 2.67 -8.47 -34.64
C SER A 162 1.30 -7.78 -34.73
N ASP A 163 0.21 -8.52 -34.54
CA ASP A 163 -1.14 -7.99 -34.61
C ASP A 163 -1.76 -7.60 -33.28
N ILE A 164 -1.03 -7.78 -32.18
CA ILE A 164 -1.45 -7.28 -30.87
C ILE A 164 -0.97 -5.83 -30.75
N THR A 165 -1.79 -4.91 -31.23
CA THR A 165 -1.63 -3.50 -30.87
C THR A 165 -1.86 -3.38 -29.36
N VAL A 166 -0.79 -3.13 -28.62
CA VAL A 166 -0.90 -2.62 -27.24
C VAL A 166 -1.59 -1.26 -27.40
N THR A 167 -2.86 -1.23 -27.06
CA THR A 167 -3.70 -0.04 -27.20
C THR A 167 -3.07 1.17 -26.53
N GLU A 168 -3.32 2.34 -27.09
CA GLU A 168 -2.89 3.68 -26.66
C GLU A 168 -3.17 4.04 -25.18
N SER A 169 -3.68 3.13 -24.40
CA SER A 169 -3.95 3.28 -22.94
C SER A 169 -2.70 3.37 -22.07
N LEU A 170 -1.50 3.33 -22.67
CA LEU A 170 -0.22 3.50 -21.95
C LEU A 170 0.43 4.87 -22.20
N THR A 171 -0.18 5.73 -23.01
CA THR A 171 0.29 7.10 -23.28
C THR A 171 -0.35 8.13 -22.35
#